data_4caa628cc50791967ecd731a66b9c07f
#
_entry.id   4caa628cc50791967ecd731a66b9c07f
#
_cell.length_a   1.000
_cell.length_b   1.000
_cell.length_c   1.000
_cell.angle_alpha   90.00
_cell.angle_beta   90.00
_cell.angle_gamma   90.00
#
_symmetry.space_group_name_H-M   'P 1'
#
loop_
_entity.id
_entity.type
_entity.pdbx_description
1 polymer ?
#
loop_
_entity_poly.entity_id
_entity_poly.type
_entity_poly.pdbx_seq_one_letter_code
_entity_poly.pdbx_strand_id
1 'polypeptide(L)'
;VSTVEALGHHEAPHIWGRMGDPLQPPIYCYYAMSKVASERAVAESGLKYWAIVRQSFQIPNNPIAADYPIVAHMPQDTYGERMDAESSGNLMVQICLNAPENFWRYGYHMGGGEDQRFDQYSYVKALHGNARAGWSPKWLATKNYHGCYFTDSDDLNEIVPYRLKDRAQFLKDELMNQIKLVKSKPRMTPEEVEAKNKRIARKPGGTLWAIENNNEETIRVLWGSREKYDAIPENWEDIPLPEPTYPMEYLDHGYDETKPLSELDLADMQQAAKFRGGECLSETMEKGDLFTPLNWKCAFGHEFTGSPNLILRLGHWCPHCLEKEWNYYEQAKVNPFFAQTWDHAHKDEEPFTVKMECDATLIDKCFDK
;
A
#
# COMPACT_ATOMS: atom_id res chain seq x y z
N VAL A 1 -8.48 -9.68 7.74
CA VAL A 1 -8.14 -9.16 6.39
C VAL A 1 -7.66 -7.73 6.50
N SER A 2 -6.49 -7.43 5.93
CA SER A 2 -5.88 -6.11 5.83
C SER A 2 -5.74 -5.69 4.36
N THR A 3 -4.86 -4.73 4.06
CA THR A 3 -4.72 -4.15 2.73
C THR A 3 -3.27 -3.83 2.41
N VAL A 4 -2.90 -3.93 1.14
CA VAL A 4 -1.61 -3.46 0.62
C VAL A 4 -1.44 -1.94 0.77
N GLU A 5 -2.54 -1.18 0.91
CA GLU A 5 -2.46 0.27 1.13
C GLU A 5 -1.65 0.65 2.38
N ALA A 6 -1.46 -0.29 3.32
CA ALA A 6 -0.60 -0.10 4.47
C ALA A 6 0.88 0.16 4.11
N LEU A 7 1.35 -0.34 2.96
CA LEU A 7 2.73 -0.14 2.48
C LEU A 7 2.93 1.22 1.79
N GLY A 8 1.83 1.86 1.34
CA GLY A 8 1.90 3.11 0.59
C GLY A 8 2.34 2.94 -0.86
N HIS A 9 2.86 4.01 -1.44
CA HIS A 9 3.24 4.08 -2.84
C HIS A 9 4.73 3.78 -3.01
N HIS A 10 5.02 2.68 -3.68
CA HIS A 10 6.37 2.34 -4.10
C HIS A 10 6.60 2.88 -5.51
N GLU A 11 7.42 3.92 -5.63
CA GLU A 11 7.75 4.56 -6.90
C GLU A 11 8.99 3.92 -7.54
N ALA A 12 9.04 3.93 -8.87
CA ALA A 12 10.20 3.43 -9.62
C ALA A 12 11.51 4.17 -9.22
N PRO A 13 12.65 3.48 -9.12
CA PRO A 13 12.85 2.05 -9.41
C PRO A 13 12.52 1.08 -8.25
N HIS A 14 12.14 1.56 -7.07
CA HIS A 14 11.95 0.77 -5.83
C HIS A 14 10.51 0.24 -5.74
N ILE A 15 10.11 -0.56 -6.72
CA ILE A 15 8.71 -1.03 -6.88
C ILE A 15 8.38 -2.32 -6.14
N TRP A 16 9.33 -2.88 -5.41
CA TRP A 16 9.17 -4.14 -4.68
C TRP A 16 8.89 -3.91 -3.20
N GLY A 17 8.08 -4.81 -2.61
CA GLY A 17 7.79 -4.80 -1.19
C GLY A 17 7.60 -6.21 -0.65
N ARG A 18 7.79 -6.38 0.67
CA ARG A 18 7.61 -7.63 1.40
C ARG A 18 7.06 -7.40 2.81
N MET A 19 6.66 -8.47 3.47
CA MET A 19 6.31 -8.39 4.90
C MET A 19 7.53 -7.94 5.71
N GLY A 20 7.28 -7.10 6.70
CA GLY A 20 8.35 -6.48 7.50
C GLY A 20 8.77 -5.10 7.00
N ASP A 21 8.49 -4.73 5.77
CA ASP A 21 8.79 -3.40 5.22
C ASP A 21 8.03 -2.28 5.95
N PRO A 22 8.53 -1.02 5.88
CA PRO A 22 7.91 0.13 6.54
C PRO A 22 6.46 0.33 6.12
N LEU A 23 5.59 0.66 7.08
CA LEU A 23 4.21 1.02 6.79
C LEU A 23 4.09 2.52 6.52
N GLN A 24 3.59 2.88 5.33
CA GLN A 24 3.43 4.25 4.86
C GLN A 24 2.03 4.48 4.25
N PRO A 25 0.94 4.34 5.02
CA PRO A 25 -0.41 4.58 4.51
C PRO A 25 -0.49 5.93 3.76
N PRO A 26 -1.10 5.98 2.56
CA PRO A 26 -1.20 7.24 1.83
C PRO A 26 -1.83 8.35 2.66
N ILE A 27 -1.36 9.58 2.50
CA ILE A 27 -1.95 10.76 3.15
C ILE A 27 -3.42 10.86 2.75
N TYR A 28 -4.30 11.14 3.69
CA TYR A 28 -5.77 11.10 3.64
C TYR A 28 -6.39 9.70 3.56
N CYS A 29 -5.60 8.61 3.53
CA CYS A 29 -6.15 7.25 3.52
C CYS A 29 -6.43 6.73 4.95
N TYR A 30 -7.51 7.20 5.56
CA TYR A 30 -7.97 6.74 6.89
C TYR A 30 -8.30 5.23 6.88
N TYR A 31 -8.72 4.69 5.73
CA TYR A 31 -8.92 3.24 5.58
C TYR A 31 -7.63 2.47 5.87
N ALA A 32 -6.53 2.81 5.20
CA ALA A 32 -5.23 2.15 5.44
C ALA A 32 -4.76 2.34 6.89
N MET A 33 -4.92 3.54 7.46
CA MET A 33 -4.61 3.82 8.88
C MET A 33 -5.40 2.92 9.81
N SER A 34 -6.72 2.77 9.60
CA SER A 34 -7.56 1.89 10.41
C SER A 34 -7.17 0.43 10.30
N LYS A 35 -6.69 -0.01 9.12
CA LYS A 35 -6.18 -1.38 8.92
C LYS A 35 -4.86 -1.60 9.64
N VAL A 36 -3.93 -0.64 9.60
CA VAL A 36 -2.68 -0.70 10.38
C VAL A 36 -2.96 -0.81 11.88
N ALA A 37 -3.88 0.00 12.41
CA ALA A 37 -4.30 -0.08 13.80
C ALA A 37 -4.93 -1.46 14.14
N SER A 38 -5.76 -2.00 13.23
CA SER A 38 -6.38 -3.32 13.40
C SER A 38 -5.36 -4.45 13.35
N GLU A 39 -4.32 -4.37 12.50
CA GLU A 39 -3.22 -5.33 12.46
C GLU A 39 -2.51 -5.41 13.81
N ARG A 40 -2.15 -4.26 14.39
CA ARG A 40 -1.53 -4.18 15.72
C ARG A 40 -2.44 -4.81 16.79
N ALA A 41 -3.72 -4.45 16.82
CA ALA A 41 -4.68 -4.98 17.78
C ALA A 41 -4.80 -6.51 17.71
N VAL A 42 -4.79 -7.08 16.49
CA VAL A 42 -4.85 -8.53 16.28
C VAL A 42 -3.54 -9.21 16.69
N ALA A 43 -2.39 -8.67 16.25
CA ALA A 43 -1.08 -9.25 16.55
C ALA A 43 -0.78 -9.29 18.07
N GLU A 44 -1.21 -8.26 18.80
CA GLU A 44 -0.99 -8.12 20.24
C GLU A 44 -2.17 -8.64 21.10
N SER A 45 -3.18 -9.29 20.48
CA SER A 45 -4.39 -9.76 21.18
C SER A 45 -4.19 -10.93 22.12
N GLY A 46 -3.05 -11.63 22.05
CA GLY A 46 -2.82 -12.89 22.77
C GLY A 46 -3.58 -14.09 22.21
N LEU A 47 -4.33 -13.95 21.11
CA LEU A 47 -5.00 -15.06 20.47
C LEU A 47 -3.98 -16.09 19.95
N LYS A 48 -4.32 -17.38 20.06
CA LYS A 48 -3.47 -18.46 19.56
C LYS A 48 -3.47 -18.54 18.03
N TYR A 49 -4.62 -18.36 17.42
CA TYR A 49 -4.83 -18.50 15.98
C TYR A 49 -5.26 -17.17 15.39
N TRP A 50 -4.37 -16.53 14.70
CA TRP A 50 -4.63 -15.33 13.90
C TRP A 50 -3.66 -15.29 12.73
N ALA A 51 -4.07 -14.64 11.65
CA ALA A 51 -3.19 -14.26 10.55
C ALA A 51 -3.65 -12.92 9.97
N ILE A 52 -2.70 -12.14 9.48
CA ILE A 52 -2.95 -10.89 8.76
C ILE A 52 -2.75 -11.19 7.28
N VAL A 53 -3.75 -10.90 6.47
CA VAL A 53 -3.70 -11.03 5.02
C VAL A 53 -3.85 -9.64 4.42
N ARG A 54 -2.77 -9.05 3.92
CA ARG A 54 -2.74 -7.78 3.19
C ARG A 54 -3.12 -8.06 1.75
N GLN A 55 -4.36 -7.76 1.42
CA GLN A 55 -4.89 -7.98 0.08
C GLN A 55 -4.39 -6.91 -0.89
N SER A 56 -3.94 -7.33 -2.06
CA SER A 56 -3.61 -6.48 -3.18
C SER A 56 -4.86 -6.00 -3.92
N PHE A 57 -4.71 -5.48 -5.15
CA PHE A 57 -5.82 -4.99 -5.98
C PHE A 57 -6.83 -6.11 -6.31
N GLN A 58 -7.97 -6.10 -5.62
CA GLN A 58 -9.04 -7.07 -5.83
C GLN A 58 -9.88 -6.69 -7.05
N ILE A 59 -9.98 -7.58 -8.02
CA ILE A 59 -10.76 -7.40 -9.23
C ILE A 59 -12.08 -8.15 -9.09
N PRO A 60 -13.22 -7.45 -8.96
CA PRO A 60 -14.52 -8.09 -8.77
C PRO A 60 -15.06 -8.67 -10.07
N ASN A 61 -15.79 -9.81 -9.98
CA ASN A 61 -16.45 -10.43 -11.14
C ASN A 61 -17.55 -9.56 -11.78
N ASN A 62 -18.05 -8.57 -11.06
CA ASN A 62 -18.98 -7.57 -11.55
C ASN A 62 -18.35 -6.18 -11.37
N PRO A 63 -17.62 -5.68 -12.36
CA PRO A 63 -16.96 -4.38 -12.26
C PRO A 63 -17.99 -3.27 -12.04
N ILE A 64 -17.82 -2.54 -10.96
CA ILE A 64 -18.61 -1.33 -10.69
C ILE A 64 -17.96 -0.21 -11.50
N ALA A 65 -18.77 0.54 -12.26
CA ALA A 65 -18.27 1.73 -12.92
C ALA A 65 -17.77 2.70 -11.85
N ALA A 66 -16.45 2.84 -11.74
CA ALA A 66 -15.85 3.74 -10.78
C ALA A 66 -16.25 5.19 -11.13
N ASP A 67 -17.00 5.84 -10.24
CA ASP A 67 -17.42 7.25 -10.34
C ASP A 67 -16.93 8.02 -9.08
N TYR A 68 -15.74 7.66 -8.59
CA TYR A 68 -15.13 8.23 -7.41
C TYR A 68 -13.84 8.99 -7.77
N PRO A 69 -13.55 10.11 -7.10
CA PRO A 69 -12.34 10.92 -7.37
C PRO A 69 -11.03 10.13 -7.30
N ILE A 70 -10.96 9.10 -6.46
CA ILE A 70 -9.76 8.28 -6.25
C ILE A 70 -9.24 7.62 -7.54
N VAL A 71 -10.07 7.43 -8.57
CA VAL A 71 -9.59 6.90 -9.87
C VAL A 71 -8.61 7.85 -10.56
N ALA A 72 -8.69 9.16 -10.26
CA ALA A 72 -7.76 10.16 -10.74
C ALA A 72 -6.49 10.27 -9.85
N HIS A 73 -6.51 9.67 -8.66
CA HIS A 73 -5.34 9.64 -7.77
C HIS A 73 -4.35 8.54 -8.11
N MET A 74 -4.71 7.59 -8.97
CA MET A 74 -3.83 6.48 -9.35
C MET A 74 -2.88 6.91 -10.48
N PRO A 75 -1.57 7.01 -10.22
CA PRO A 75 -0.58 7.24 -11.27
C PRO A 75 -0.59 6.12 -12.32
N GLN A 76 -0.17 6.44 -13.56
CA GLN A 76 -0.12 5.46 -14.66
C GLN A 76 0.98 4.41 -14.47
N ASP A 77 1.99 4.72 -13.69
CA ASP A 77 3.11 3.87 -13.31
C ASP A 77 2.93 3.18 -11.96
N THR A 78 1.70 3.19 -11.40
CA THR A 78 1.41 2.41 -10.19
C THR A 78 1.59 0.93 -10.48
N TYR A 79 2.50 0.29 -9.77
CA TYR A 79 2.76 -1.14 -9.82
C TYR A 79 1.88 -1.90 -8.84
N GLY A 80 1.49 -3.13 -9.20
CA GLY A 80 0.74 -3.95 -8.26
C GLY A 80 0.43 -5.35 -8.79
N GLU A 81 0.37 -6.29 -7.88
CA GLU A 81 -0.20 -7.59 -8.18
C GLU A 81 -1.72 -7.47 -8.09
N ARG A 82 -2.42 -8.00 -9.08
CA ARG A 82 -3.88 -8.06 -9.07
C ARG A 82 -4.33 -9.44 -8.62
N MET A 83 -5.56 -9.52 -8.15
CA MET A 83 -6.15 -10.77 -7.66
C MET A 83 -7.61 -10.85 -8.11
N ASP A 84 -8.00 -11.96 -8.70
CA ASP A 84 -9.39 -12.22 -9.02
C ASP A 84 -10.21 -12.63 -7.77
N ALA A 85 -11.50 -12.31 -7.80
CA ALA A 85 -12.39 -12.54 -6.67
C ALA A 85 -12.57 -14.02 -6.33
N GLU A 86 -12.43 -14.93 -7.30
CA GLU A 86 -12.58 -16.37 -7.07
C GLU A 86 -11.39 -16.92 -6.29
N SER A 87 -10.16 -16.57 -6.69
CA SER A 87 -8.93 -16.91 -5.95
C SER A 87 -8.95 -16.32 -4.54
N SER A 88 -9.41 -15.07 -4.40
CA SER A 88 -9.58 -14.43 -3.09
C SER A 88 -10.57 -15.18 -2.20
N GLY A 89 -11.72 -15.56 -2.73
CA GLY A 89 -12.71 -16.39 -2.01
C GLY A 89 -12.17 -17.77 -1.66
N ASN A 90 -11.45 -18.40 -2.59
CA ASN A 90 -10.81 -19.69 -2.36
C ASN A 90 -9.81 -19.64 -1.20
N LEU A 91 -8.99 -18.58 -1.08
CA LEU A 91 -8.09 -18.41 0.06
C LEU A 91 -8.85 -18.49 1.39
N MET A 92 -9.96 -17.78 1.52
CA MET A 92 -10.75 -17.79 2.77
C MET A 92 -11.27 -19.19 3.10
N VAL A 93 -11.72 -19.93 2.09
CA VAL A 93 -12.15 -21.34 2.25
C VAL A 93 -10.99 -22.24 2.66
N GLN A 94 -9.83 -22.13 1.98
CA GLN A 94 -8.66 -22.94 2.26
C GLN A 94 -8.09 -22.68 3.66
N ILE A 95 -8.07 -21.43 4.11
CA ILE A 95 -7.68 -21.10 5.49
C ILE A 95 -8.57 -21.83 6.51
N CYS A 96 -9.88 -21.80 6.28
CA CYS A 96 -10.83 -22.45 7.21
C CYS A 96 -10.71 -23.99 7.23
N LEU A 97 -10.35 -24.60 6.11
CA LEU A 97 -10.34 -26.06 5.97
C LEU A 97 -8.97 -26.67 6.17
N ASN A 98 -7.90 -26.01 5.73
CA ASN A 98 -6.61 -26.63 5.48
C ASN A 98 -5.41 -25.84 6.00
N ALA A 99 -5.58 -24.69 6.67
CA ALA A 99 -4.43 -23.91 7.14
C ALA A 99 -3.56 -24.73 8.11
N PRO A 100 -2.28 -24.95 7.81
CA PRO A 100 -1.37 -25.70 8.68
C PRO A 100 -0.97 -24.86 9.90
N GLU A 101 -0.38 -25.47 10.92
CA GLU A 101 -0.03 -24.78 12.17
C GLU A 101 0.96 -23.62 11.95
N ASN A 102 1.88 -23.74 11.00
CA ASN A 102 2.85 -22.71 10.67
C ASN A 102 2.27 -21.50 9.90
N PHE A 103 1.00 -21.56 9.47
CA PHE A 103 0.30 -20.42 8.88
C PHE A 103 -0.04 -19.35 9.93
N TRP A 104 -0.26 -19.73 11.17
CA TRP A 104 -0.79 -18.84 12.20
C TRP A 104 0.28 -17.94 12.82
N ARG A 105 -0.16 -16.81 13.36
CA ARG A 105 0.62 -15.79 14.07
C ARG A 105 1.62 -15.06 13.17
N TYR A 106 1.26 -14.87 11.90
CA TYR A 106 2.06 -14.14 10.92
C TYR A 106 1.20 -13.31 9.97
N GLY A 107 1.87 -12.45 9.17
CA GLY A 107 1.28 -11.65 8.10
C GLY A 107 1.70 -12.15 6.73
N TYR A 108 0.83 -11.95 5.74
CA TYR A 108 1.07 -12.37 4.36
C TYR A 108 0.58 -11.31 3.38
N HIS A 109 1.32 -11.13 2.29
CA HIS A 109 0.79 -10.47 1.11
C HIS A 109 0.01 -11.46 0.26
N MET A 110 -1.21 -11.06 -0.11
CA MET A 110 -2.08 -11.82 -0.98
C MET A 110 -2.11 -11.16 -2.35
N GLY A 111 -1.48 -11.77 -3.32
CA GLY A 111 -1.38 -11.31 -4.70
C GLY A 111 -1.52 -12.45 -5.70
N GLY A 112 -1.67 -12.11 -6.97
CA GLY A 112 -1.77 -13.07 -8.06
C GLY A 112 -0.44 -13.65 -8.52
N GLY A 113 0.69 -13.25 -7.88
CA GLY A 113 2.01 -13.64 -8.29
C GLY A 113 2.46 -12.97 -9.58
N GLU A 114 3.54 -13.49 -10.17
CA GLU A 114 4.13 -12.96 -11.39
C GLU A 114 3.12 -12.85 -12.53
N ASP A 115 2.23 -13.82 -12.67
CA ASP A 115 1.20 -13.86 -13.72
C ASP A 115 0.24 -12.66 -13.67
N GLN A 116 0.07 -12.04 -12.51
CA GLN A 116 -0.87 -10.93 -12.31
C GLN A 116 -0.17 -9.62 -11.87
N ARG A 117 1.14 -9.48 -12.15
CA ARG A 117 1.90 -8.23 -11.98
C ARG A 117 1.71 -7.33 -13.18
N PHE A 118 1.24 -6.12 -12.94
CA PHE A 118 1.03 -5.09 -13.94
C PHE A 118 1.30 -3.70 -13.34
N ASP A 119 1.94 -2.83 -14.11
CA ASP A 119 1.74 -1.39 -13.93
C ASP A 119 0.33 -0.99 -14.41
N GLN A 120 -0.18 0.14 -13.94
CA GLN A 120 -1.54 0.58 -14.24
C GLN A 120 -1.75 0.81 -15.74
N TYR A 121 -0.77 1.42 -16.41
CA TYR A 121 -0.85 1.68 -17.86
C TYR A 121 -1.00 0.38 -18.66
N SER A 122 -0.11 -0.59 -18.42
CA SER A 122 -0.10 -1.87 -19.14
C SER A 122 -1.37 -2.68 -18.87
N TYR A 123 -1.87 -2.68 -17.64
CA TYR A 123 -3.12 -3.36 -17.28
C TYR A 123 -4.31 -2.79 -18.03
N VAL A 124 -4.51 -1.46 -17.98
CA VAL A 124 -5.65 -0.82 -18.64
C VAL A 124 -5.55 -0.94 -20.16
N LYS A 125 -4.33 -0.86 -20.72
CA LYS A 125 -4.07 -1.08 -22.15
C LYS A 125 -4.43 -2.49 -22.60
N ALA A 126 -4.10 -3.51 -21.80
CA ALA A 126 -4.44 -4.90 -22.10
C ALA A 126 -5.96 -5.12 -22.18
N LEU A 127 -6.73 -4.43 -21.33
CA LEU A 127 -8.20 -4.55 -21.28
C LEU A 127 -8.93 -3.70 -22.33
N HIS A 128 -8.44 -2.50 -22.61
CA HIS A 128 -9.17 -1.49 -23.39
C HIS A 128 -8.47 -1.06 -24.68
N GLY A 129 -7.27 -1.57 -24.94
CA GLY A 129 -6.45 -1.18 -26.12
C GLY A 129 -5.82 0.21 -26.01
N ASN A 130 -6.36 1.11 -25.19
CA ASN A 130 -5.81 2.45 -24.91
C ASN A 130 -5.98 2.83 -23.46
N ALA A 131 -4.89 2.81 -22.70
CA ALA A 131 -4.89 3.11 -21.25
C ALA A 131 -5.16 4.59 -20.93
N ARG A 132 -4.98 5.47 -21.91
CA ARG A 132 -5.01 6.94 -21.72
C ARG A 132 -6.28 7.59 -22.28
N ALA A 133 -7.18 6.80 -22.88
CA ALA A 133 -8.39 7.32 -23.52
C ALA A 133 -9.28 8.10 -22.54
N GLY A 134 -9.59 9.35 -22.91
CA GLY A 134 -10.46 10.23 -22.16
C GLY A 134 -9.88 10.79 -20.88
N TRP A 135 -8.56 10.67 -20.64
CA TRP A 135 -7.82 11.32 -19.57
C TRP A 135 -6.77 12.26 -20.13
N SER A 136 -6.58 13.43 -19.50
CA SER A 136 -5.40 14.25 -19.69
C SER A 136 -4.34 13.91 -18.66
N PRO A 137 -3.04 14.02 -18.98
CA PRO A 137 -1.97 13.85 -17.99
C PRO A 137 -2.18 14.70 -16.74
N LYS A 138 -2.63 15.94 -16.91
CA LYS A 138 -2.88 16.91 -15.82
C LYS A 138 -4.09 16.58 -14.95
N TRP A 139 -4.86 15.55 -15.29
CA TRP A 139 -6.00 15.14 -14.44
C TRP A 139 -5.66 13.98 -13.52
N LEU A 140 -4.45 13.45 -13.62
CA LEU A 140 -4.01 12.33 -12.77
C LEU A 140 -2.96 12.81 -11.78
N ALA A 141 -3.00 12.25 -10.58
CA ALA A 141 -1.92 12.41 -9.61
C ALA A 141 -0.65 11.68 -10.08
N THR A 142 0.49 12.06 -9.53
CA THR A 142 1.78 11.39 -9.76
C THR A 142 2.33 10.75 -8.50
N LYS A 143 1.71 11.01 -7.34
CA LYS A 143 2.17 10.56 -6.02
C LYS A 143 1.03 10.17 -5.10
N ASN A 144 1.40 9.69 -3.92
CA ASN A 144 0.51 9.45 -2.78
C ASN A 144 -0.62 8.48 -3.10
N TYR A 145 -0.28 7.37 -3.72
CA TYR A 145 -1.20 6.27 -3.92
C TYR A 145 -0.75 5.04 -3.10
N HIS A 146 -0.98 3.86 -3.58
CA HIS A 146 -0.48 2.62 -3.00
C HIS A 146 -0.22 1.60 -4.10
N GLY A 147 0.70 0.71 -3.84
CA GLY A 147 0.98 -0.41 -4.73
C GLY A 147 2.46 -0.69 -4.87
N CYS A 148 2.75 -1.97 -4.97
CA CYS A 148 4.07 -2.52 -5.26
C CYS A 148 3.89 -3.94 -5.84
N TYR A 149 4.96 -4.48 -6.40
CA TYR A 149 5.08 -5.93 -6.59
C TYR A 149 5.57 -6.56 -5.29
N PHE A 150 5.11 -7.78 -5.00
CA PHE A 150 5.56 -8.49 -3.81
C PHE A 150 6.69 -9.46 -4.13
N THR A 151 7.70 -9.48 -3.28
CA THR A 151 8.74 -10.51 -3.35
C THR A 151 8.32 -11.80 -2.65
N ASP A 152 7.26 -11.74 -1.82
CA ASP A 152 6.82 -12.78 -0.88
C ASP A 152 5.35 -13.23 -1.05
N SER A 153 4.65 -12.81 -2.09
CA SER A 153 3.25 -13.24 -2.29
C SER A 153 3.11 -14.72 -2.62
N ASP A 154 4.20 -15.37 -3.06
CA ASP A 154 4.22 -16.80 -3.34
C ASP A 154 4.23 -17.63 -2.05
N ASP A 155 4.82 -17.12 -0.96
CA ASP A 155 4.88 -17.81 0.34
C ASP A 155 3.49 -18.21 0.84
N LEU A 156 2.51 -17.30 0.71
CA LEU A 156 1.13 -17.59 1.08
C LEU A 156 0.53 -18.70 0.22
N ASN A 157 0.78 -18.67 -1.09
CA ASN A 157 0.25 -19.68 -2.01
C ASN A 157 0.91 -21.04 -1.84
N GLU A 158 2.18 -21.09 -1.40
CA GLU A 158 2.86 -22.35 -1.05
C GLU A 158 2.29 -22.98 0.22
N ILE A 159 1.99 -22.17 1.24
CA ILE A 159 1.43 -22.63 2.52
C ILE A 159 -0.05 -23.00 2.39
N VAL A 160 -0.82 -22.18 1.69
CA VAL A 160 -2.26 -22.32 1.47
C VAL A 160 -2.54 -22.09 -0.01
N PRO A 161 -2.52 -23.10 -0.86
CA PRO A 161 -2.75 -22.94 -2.29
C PRO A 161 -4.13 -22.34 -2.60
N TYR A 162 -4.15 -21.14 -3.18
CA TYR A 162 -5.39 -20.42 -3.42
C TYR A 162 -5.54 -19.85 -4.83
N ARG A 163 -4.45 -19.63 -5.56
CA ARG A 163 -4.47 -19.06 -6.91
C ARG A 163 -5.09 -20.07 -7.89
N LEU A 164 -6.10 -19.62 -8.62
CA LEU A 164 -6.89 -20.46 -9.53
C LEU A 164 -6.62 -20.16 -11.00
N LYS A 165 -5.99 -19.01 -11.31
CA LYS A 165 -5.88 -18.50 -12.68
C LYS A 165 -4.45 -18.11 -13.01
N ASP A 166 -4.01 -18.51 -14.20
CA ASP A 166 -2.84 -17.93 -14.86
C ASP A 166 -3.18 -16.57 -15.50
N ARG A 167 -2.17 -15.88 -16.04
CA ARG A 167 -2.32 -14.58 -16.72
C ARG A 167 -3.35 -14.61 -17.84
N ALA A 168 -3.35 -15.65 -18.65
CA ALA A 168 -4.23 -15.73 -19.83
C ALA A 168 -5.70 -15.86 -19.41
N GLN A 169 -5.99 -16.72 -18.44
CA GLN A 169 -7.34 -16.89 -17.92
C GLN A 169 -7.81 -15.66 -17.17
N PHE A 170 -6.95 -15.03 -16.34
CA PHE A 170 -7.25 -13.79 -15.64
C PHE A 170 -7.64 -12.67 -16.61
N LEU A 171 -6.82 -12.37 -17.62
CA LEU A 171 -7.10 -11.32 -18.61
C LEU A 171 -8.35 -11.62 -19.43
N LYS A 172 -8.56 -12.88 -19.80
CA LYS A 172 -9.77 -13.29 -20.53
C LYS A 172 -11.03 -13.04 -19.72
N ASP A 173 -11.04 -13.41 -18.46
CA ASP A 173 -12.20 -13.22 -17.58
C ASP A 173 -12.48 -11.73 -17.36
N GLU A 174 -11.43 -10.93 -17.13
CA GLU A 174 -11.54 -9.49 -17.00
C GLU A 174 -12.09 -8.83 -18.27
N LEU A 175 -11.56 -9.19 -19.44
CA LEU A 175 -12.08 -8.70 -20.72
C LEU A 175 -13.58 -9.06 -20.89
N MET A 176 -13.96 -10.30 -20.54
CA MET A 176 -15.36 -10.73 -20.63
C MET A 176 -16.26 -9.96 -19.66
N ASN A 177 -15.78 -9.64 -18.45
CA ASN A 177 -16.52 -8.82 -17.48
C ASN A 177 -16.68 -7.39 -18.00
N GLN A 178 -15.64 -6.79 -18.58
CA GLN A 178 -15.73 -5.47 -19.21
C GLN A 178 -16.72 -5.46 -20.41
N ILE A 179 -16.69 -6.48 -21.26
CA ILE A 179 -17.64 -6.63 -22.37
C ILE A 179 -19.08 -6.71 -21.85
N LYS A 180 -19.35 -7.46 -20.80
CA LYS A 180 -20.69 -7.52 -20.17
C LYS A 180 -21.12 -6.14 -19.65
N LEU A 181 -20.23 -5.42 -18.99
CA LEU A 181 -20.49 -4.07 -18.48
C LEU A 181 -20.83 -3.09 -19.62
N VAL A 182 -20.03 -3.10 -20.69
CA VAL A 182 -20.25 -2.22 -21.86
C VAL A 182 -21.56 -2.56 -22.58
N LYS A 183 -21.87 -3.86 -22.76
CA LYS A 183 -23.14 -4.28 -23.38
C LYS A 183 -24.38 -3.91 -22.56
N SER A 184 -24.23 -3.73 -21.25
CA SER A 184 -25.33 -3.34 -20.36
C SER A 184 -25.62 -1.82 -20.35
N LYS A 185 -24.79 -1.00 -21.03
CA LYS A 185 -24.88 0.46 -21.04
C LYS A 185 -24.84 1.01 -22.46
N PRO A 186 -25.46 2.18 -22.73
CA PRO A 186 -25.24 2.90 -23.98
C PRO A 186 -23.75 3.11 -24.25
N ARG A 187 -23.34 2.93 -25.50
CA ARG A 187 -21.95 3.20 -25.91
C ARG A 187 -21.69 4.70 -25.85
N MET A 188 -20.73 5.11 -25.06
CA MET A 188 -20.28 6.51 -24.97
C MET A 188 -19.36 6.85 -26.14
N THR A 189 -19.45 8.08 -26.65
CA THR A 189 -18.46 8.62 -27.58
C THR A 189 -17.17 8.96 -26.82
N PRO A 190 -16.02 9.13 -27.52
CA PRO A 190 -14.77 9.58 -26.89
C PRO A 190 -14.96 10.87 -26.08
N GLU A 191 -15.71 11.84 -26.60
CA GLU A 191 -16.01 13.13 -25.96
C GLU A 191 -16.83 12.95 -24.68
N GLU A 192 -17.79 12.02 -24.69
CA GLU A 192 -18.59 11.69 -23.49
C GLU A 192 -17.74 11.00 -22.42
N VAL A 193 -16.78 10.15 -22.81
CA VAL A 193 -15.82 9.53 -21.87
C VAL A 193 -14.93 10.59 -21.25
N GLU A 194 -14.39 11.51 -22.06
CA GLU A 194 -13.58 12.63 -21.57
C GLU A 194 -14.36 13.51 -20.61
N ALA A 195 -15.56 13.92 -20.98
CA ALA A 195 -16.43 14.73 -20.13
C ALA A 195 -16.76 14.06 -18.80
N LYS A 196 -16.98 12.74 -18.82
CA LYS A 196 -17.20 11.93 -17.63
C LYS A 196 -15.95 11.93 -16.73
N ASN A 197 -14.77 11.65 -17.28
CA ASN A 197 -13.53 11.57 -16.51
C ASN A 197 -13.17 12.93 -15.90
N LYS A 198 -13.34 14.01 -16.67
CA LYS A 198 -13.16 15.39 -16.18
C LYS A 198 -14.11 15.71 -15.03
N ARG A 199 -15.38 15.30 -15.14
CA ARG A 199 -16.35 15.45 -14.04
C ARG A 199 -15.92 14.68 -12.79
N ILE A 200 -15.38 13.47 -12.93
CA ILE A 200 -14.86 12.66 -11.81
C ILE A 200 -13.71 13.40 -11.14
N ALA A 201 -12.73 13.88 -11.89
CA ALA A 201 -11.58 14.61 -11.37
C ALA A 201 -11.96 15.94 -10.68
N ARG A 202 -13.14 16.51 -11.02
CA ARG A 202 -13.69 17.75 -10.41
C ARG A 202 -14.54 17.53 -9.17
N LYS A 203 -14.82 16.29 -8.79
CA LYS A 203 -15.57 16.04 -7.54
C LYS A 203 -14.74 16.48 -6.33
N PRO A 204 -15.38 16.88 -5.20
CA PRO A 204 -14.67 17.18 -3.97
C PRO A 204 -13.65 16.06 -3.62
N GLY A 205 -12.43 16.46 -3.31
CA GLY A 205 -11.31 15.54 -3.11
C GLY A 205 -10.65 15.00 -4.38
N GLY A 206 -11.10 15.41 -5.57
CA GLY A 206 -10.49 15.02 -6.84
C GLY A 206 -9.33 15.93 -7.24
N THR A 207 -8.57 15.48 -8.21
CA THR A 207 -7.35 16.16 -8.69
C THR A 207 -7.63 17.54 -9.27
N LEU A 208 -8.55 17.65 -10.23
CA LEU A 208 -8.92 18.96 -10.79
C LEU A 208 -9.64 19.86 -9.76
N TRP A 209 -10.39 19.25 -8.84
CA TRP A 209 -10.99 20.03 -7.75
C TRP A 209 -9.92 20.74 -6.91
N ALA A 210 -8.82 20.04 -6.57
CA ALA A 210 -7.73 20.62 -5.82
C ALA A 210 -7.09 21.82 -6.55
N ILE A 211 -6.87 21.68 -7.86
CA ILE A 211 -6.30 22.73 -8.71
C ILE A 211 -7.23 23.93 -8.83
N GLU A 212 -8.50 23.70 -9.16
CA GLU A 212 -9.51 24.77 -9.40
C GLU A 212 -9.87 25.53 -8.11
N ASN A 213 -9.68 24.90 -6.93
CA ASN A 213 -9.90 25.53 -5.63
C ASN A 213 -8.61 26.05 -4.96
N ASN A 214 -7.46 25.98 -5.64
CA ASN A 214 -6.15 26.36 -5.09
C ASN A 214 -5.86 25.70 -3.73
N ASN A 215 -6.18 24.41 -3.60
CA ASN A 215 -5.89 23.66 -2.40
C ASN A 215 -4.41 23.20 -2.43
N GLU A 216 -3.52 24.09 -1.98
CA GLU A 216 -2.07 23.87 -2.04
C GLU A 216 -1.62 22.66 -1.23
N GLU A 217 -2.28 22.33 -0.12
CA GLU A 217 -1.97 21.13 0.66
C GLU A 217 -2.23 19.86 -0.18
N THR A 218 -3.41 19.71 -0.78
CA THR A 218 -3.74 18.58 -1.64
C THR A 218 -2.86 18.53 -2.89
N ILE A 219 -2.51 19.69 -3.47
CA ILE A 219 -1.60 19.77 -4.62
C ILE A 219 -0.22 19.23 -4.26
N ARG A 220 0.32 19.61 -3.10
CA ARG A 220 1.59 19.07 -2.59
C ARG A 220 1.53 17.57 -2.37
N VAL A 221 0.43 17.08 -1.79
CA VAL A 221 0.22 15.66 -1.55
C VAL A 221 0.19 14.86 -2.86
N LEU A 222 -0.48 15.34 -3.90
CA LEU A 222 -0.71 14.59 -5.14
C LEU A 222 0.39 14.75 -6.19
N TRP A 223 1.20 15.82 -6.13
CA TRP A 223 2.23 16.12 -7.13
C TRP A 223 3.57 16.61 -6.55
N GLY A 224 3.67 16.81 -5.25
CA GLY A 224 4.86 17.33 -4.58
C GLY A 224 4.90 18.86 -4.52
N SER A 225 4.47 19.55 -5.56
CA SER A 225 4.32 21.03 -5.58
C SER A 225 3.45 21.48 -6.75
N ARG A 226 3.05 22.77 -6.73
CA ARG A 226 2.36 23.40 -7.86
C ARG A 226 3.26 23.49 -9.09
N GLU A 227 4.53 23.79 -8.91
CA GLU A 227 5.49 23.86 -10.00
C GLU A 227 5.65 22.50 -10.70
N LYS A 228 5.69 21.40 -9.94
CA LYS A 228 5.70 20.04 -10.49
C LYS A 228 4.43 19.74 -11.27
N TYR A 229 3.26 20.14 -10.75
CA TYR A 229 2.01 20.01 -11.49
C TYR A 229 2.01 20.84 -12.78
N ASP A 230 2.44 22.09 -12.73
CA ASP A 230 2.48 22.98 -13.90
C ASP A 230 3.43 22.45 -14.99
N ALA A 231 4.51 21.77 -14.59
CA ALA A 231 5.48 21.14 -15.48
C ALA A 231 4.97 19.86 -16.17
N ILE A 232 3.83 19.29 -15.75
CA ILE A 232 3.27 18.11 -16.41
C ILE A 232 2.91 18.48 -17.87
N PRO A 233 3.37 17.70 -18.87
CA PRO A 233 3.02 17.92 -20.27
C PRO A 233 1.51 17.89 -20.51
N GLU A 234 1.04 18.67 -21.48
CA GLU A 234 -0.37 18.66 -21.90
C GLU A 234 -0.75 17.37 -22.65
N ASN A 235 0.22 16.80 -23.40
CA ASN A 235 -0.03 15.67 -24.27
C ASN A 235 0.62 14.40 -23.72
N TRP A 236 -0.05 13.27 -23.90
CA TRP A 236 0.45 11.97 -23.48
C TRP A 236 1.70 11.51 -24.26
N GLU A 237 1.89 12.01 -25.46
CA GLU A 237 3.04 11.71 -26.32
C GLU A 237 4.35 12.20 -25.70
N ASP A 238 4.28 13.23 -24.87
CA ASP A 238 5.42 13.86 -24.20
C ASP A 238 5.74 13.18 -22.85
N ILE A 239 4.94 12.19 -22.43
CA ILE A 239 5.12 11.45 -21.17
C ILE A 239 5.67 10.07 -21.48
N PRO A 240 6.82 9.68 -20.90
CA PRO A 240 7.39 8.34 -21.10
C PRO A 240 6.41 7.25 -20.64
N LEU A 241 6.51 6.08 -21.25
CA LEU A 241 5.79 4.92 -20.80
C LEU A 241 6.45 4.36 -19.52
N PRO A 242 5.66 3.81 -18.58
CA PRO A 242 6.23 3.09 -17.47
C PRO A 242 7.09 1.91 -17.95
N GLU A 243 8.22 1.69 -17.31
CA GLU A 243 8.97 0.45 -17.49
C GLU A 243 8.17 -0.71 -16.89
N PRO A 244 8.13 -1.89 -17.55
CA PRO A 244 7.26 -2.98 -17.10
C PRO A 244 7.71 -3.61 -15.77
N THR A 245 8.99 -3.49 -15.45
CA THR A 245 9.57 -4.05 -14.22
C THR A 245 10.93 -3.41 -13.93
N TYR A 246 11.42 -3.63 -12.71
CA TYR A 246 12.75 -3.25 -12.22
C TYR A 246 13.37 -4.46 -11.50
N PRO A 247 14.69 -4.50 -11.32
CA PRO A 247 15.34 -5.52 -10.52
C PRO A 247 14.71 -5.63 -9.13
N MET A 248 14.57 -6.87 -8.65
CA MET A 248 14.05 -7.11 -7.31
C MET A 248 15.04 -6.58 -6.28
N GLU A 249 14.55 -5.79 -5.34
CA GLU A 249 15.32 -5.20 -4.25
C GLU A 249 14.69 -5.58 -2.91
N TYR A 250 15.53 -5.75 -1.88
CA TYR A 250 15.12 -5.98 -0.50
C TYR A 250 15.55 -4.80 0.35
N LEU A 251 14.63 -4.24 1.11
CA LEU A 251 14.94 -3.21 2.09
C LEU A 251 15.70 -3.80 3.26
N ASP A 252 16.61 -3.00 3.83
CA ASP A 252 17.30 -3.34 5.07
C ASP A 252 16.35 -3.17 6.26
N HIS A 253 16.19 -4.20 7.09
CA HIS A 253 15.35 -4.14 8.27
C HIS A 253 16.13 -3.82 9.55
N GLY A 254 17.46 -3.59 9.42
CA GLY A 254 18.33 -3.13 10.51
C GLY A 254 18.71 -4.23 11.50
N TYR A 255 18.61 -5.50 11.11
CA TYR A 255 19.09 -6.65 11.89
C TYR A 255 19.51 -7.77 10.93
N ASP A 256 20.23 -8.78 11.42
CA ASP A 256 20.66 -9.92 10.60
C ASP A 256 19.50 -10.87 10.31
N GLU A 257 18.85 -10.70 9.15
CA GLU A 257 17.74 -11.55 8.70
C GLU A 257 18.16 -12.95 8.25
N THR A 258 19.46 -13.25 8.18
CA THR A 258 19.96 -14.60 7.91
C THR A 258 19.91 -15.51 9.15
N LYS A 259 19.77 -14.91 10.35
CA LYS A 259 19.61 -15.66 11.60
C LYS A 259 18.25 -16.38 11.61
N PRO A 260 18.23 -17.65 12.02
CA PRO A 260 16.95 -18.32 12.30
C PRO A 260 16.15 -17.53 13.35
N LEU A 261 14.82 -17.49 13.21
CA LEU A 261 13.94 -16.77 14.15
C LEU A 261 14.14 -17.21 15.61
N SER A 262 14.45 -18.51 15.83
CA SER A 262 14.76 -19.06 17.17
C SER A 262 16.09 -18.58 17.77
N GLU A 263 16.93 -17.91 16.96
CA GLU A 263 18.24 -17.39 17.37
C GLU A 263 18.22 -15.88 17.61
N LEU A 264 17.13 -15.20 17.26
CA LEU A 264 16.99 -13.75 17.50
C LEU A 264 16.96 -13.48 19.00
N ASP A 265 17.68 -12.45 19.42
CA ASP A 265 17.85 -12.04 20.81
C ASP A 265 17.69 -10.53 21.00
N LEU A 266 17.92 -10.07 22.22
CA LEU A 266 17.79 -8.65 22.57
C LEU A 266 18.74 -7.74 21.74
N ALA A 267 19.93 -8.24 21.35
CA ALA A 267 20.86 -7.44 20.55
C ALA A 267 20.30 -7.15 19.14
N ASP A 268 19.60 -8.10 18.52
CA ASP A 268 18.92 -7.90 17.24
C ASP A 268 17.79 -6.85 17.39
N MET A 269 17.05 -6.89 18.49
CA MET A 269 16.01 -5.90 18.80
C MET A 269 16.58 -4.50 18.96
N GLN A 270 17.73 -4.38 19.64
CA GLN A 270 18.42 -3.10 19.83
C GLN A 270 18.96 -2.55 18.48
N GLN A 271 19.50 -3.42 17.61
CA GLN A 271 19.95 -3.01 16.28
C GLN A 271 18.79 -2.52 15.42
N ALA A 272 17.71 -3.28 15.36
CA ALA A 272 16.51 -2.91 14.60
C ALA A 272 15.87 -1.60 15.11
N ALA A 273 15.82 -1.40 16.43
CA ALA A 273 15.33 -0.16 17.02
C ALA A 273 16.21 1.04 16.63
N LYS A 274 17.54 0.88 16.72
CA LYS A 274 18.50 1.91 16.32
C LYS A 274 18.34 2.29 14.84
N PHE A 275 18.16 1.30 13.98
CA PHE A 275 17.95 1.54 12.55
C PHE A 275 16.63 2.26 12.26
N ARG A 276 15.63 2.15 13.16
CA ARG A 276 14.38 2.92 13.14
C ARG A 276 14.48 4.27 13.86
N GLY A 277 15.70 4.73 14.17
CA GLY A 277 15.96 5.99 14.87
C GLY A 277 15.52 5.97 16.34
N GLY A 278 15.36 4.80 16.95
CA GLY A 278 14.88 4.66 18.32
C GLY A 278 15.72 3.72 19.17
N GLU A 279 15.12 3.23 20.23
CA GLU A 279 15.75 2.37 21.24
C GLU A 279 14.82 1.22 21.63
N CYS A 280 15.37 0.04 21.91
CA CYS A 280 14.71 -1.01 22.68
C CYS A 280 15.05 -0.80 24.17
N LEU A 281 14.06 -0.47 24.97
CA LEU A 281 14.23 -0.13 26.40
C LEU A 281 14.21 -1.37 27.31
N SER A 282 13.81 -2.54 26.79
CA SER A 282 13.83 -3.78 27.55
C SER A 282 15.26 -4.23 27.83
N GLU A 283 15.53 -4.69 29.06
CA GLU A 283 16.85 -5.17 29.50
C GLU A 283 17.05 -6.67 29.26
N THR A 284 15.97 -7.42 29.06
CA THR A 284 15.99 -8.87 28.86
C THR A 284 15.00 -9.30 27.79
N MET A 285 15.32 -10.37 27.10
CA MET A 285 14.46 -11.08 26.15
C MET A 285 14.83 -12.55 26.17
N GLU A 286 13.86 -13.43 26.21
CA GLU A 286 14.10 -14.85 25.97
C GLU A 286 14.44 -15.05 24.48
N LYS A 287 15.56 -15.73 24.21
CA LYS A 287 16.04 -15.98 22.84
C LYS A 287 14.99 -16.72 22.02
N GLY A 288 14.66 -16.16 20.85
CA GLY A 288 13.64 -16.72 19.97
C GLY A 288 12.18 -16.44 20.37
N ASP A 289 11.93 -15.76 21.49
CA ASP A 289 10.57 -15.34 21.82
C ASP A 289 10.19 -14.07 21.04
N LEU A 290 9.44 -14.27 19.98
CA LEU A 290 8.97 -13.19 19.12
C LEU A 290 7.63 -12.61 19.53
N PHE A 291 7.00 -13.08 20.60
CA PHE A 291 5.61 -12.75 20.92
C PHE A 291 5.43 -12.04 22.26
N THR A 292 6.37 -12.13 23.18
CA THR A 292 6.34 -11.33 24.39
C THR A 292 6.64 -9.87 24.03
N PRO A 293 5.75 -8.92 24.37
CA PRO A 293 5.96 -7.50 24.09
C PRO A 293 7.20 -6.95 24.79
N LEU A 294 7.99 -6.17 24.07
CA LEU A 294 9.12 -5.39 24.58
C LEU A 294 8.73 -3.91 24.65
N ASN A 295 9.53 -3.14 25.39
CA ASN A 295 9.39 -1.69 25.51
C ASN A 295 10.30 -1.00 24.50
N TRP A 296 9.76 -0.04 23.77
CA TRP A 296 10.43 0.67 22.70
C TRP A 296 10.27 2.18 22.87
N LYS A 297 11.21 2.92 22.31
CA LYS A 297 11.15 4.37 22.22
C LYS A 297 11.50 4.82 20.82
N CYS A 298 10.70 5.68 20.20
CA CYS A 298 10.99 6.24 18.89
C CYS A 298 11.84 7.51 18.97
N ALA A 299 12.31 8.00 17.81
CA ALA A 299 13.12 9.21 17.68
C ALA A 299 12.44 10.48 18.23
N PHE A 300 11.11 10.52 18.28
CA PHE A 300 10.33 11.62 18.83
C PHE A 300 10.07 11.50 20.36
N GLY A 301 10.66 10.49 20.99
CA GLY A 301 10.55 10.27 22.42
C GLY A 301 9.28 9.54 22.88
N HIS A 302 8.43 9.07 21.96
CA HIS A 302 7.28 8.26 22.34
C HIS A 302 7.73 6.88 22.83
N GLU A 303 7.26 6.48 24.00
CA GLU A 303 7.44 5.14 24.53
C GLU A 303 6.21 4.30 24.23
N PHE A 304 6.40 3.06 23.81
CA PHE A 304 5.33 2.15 23.41
C PHE A 304 5.76 0.69 23.62
N THR A 305 4.78 -0.21 23.61
CA THR A 305 5.01 -1.65 23.66
C THR A 305 4.70 -2.29 22.31
N GLY A 306 5.37 -3.41 22.03
CA GLY A 306 5.12 -4.23 20.85
C GLY A 306 5.98 -5.48 20.87
N SER A 307 5.46 -6.58 20.36
CA SER A 307 6.22 -7.82 20.24
C SER A 307 7.28 -7.72 19.13
N PRO A 308 8.41 -8.45 19.21
CA PRO A 308 9.35 -8.57 18.12
C PRO A 308 8.69 -8.96 16.79
N ASN A 309 7.71 -9.85 16.83
CA ASN A 309 6.92 -10.24 15.64
C ASN A 309 6.22 -9.04 15.00
N LEU A 310 5.58 -8.18 15.79
CA LEU A 310 4.93 -6.97 15.30
C LEU A 310 5.93 -6.00 14.65
N ILE A 311 7.07 -5.79 15.30
CA ILE A 311 8.07 -4.79 14.88
C ILE A 311 8.90 -5.29 13.69
N LEU A 312 9.46 -6.49 13.77
CA LEU A 312 10.39 -6.98 12.75
C LEU A 312 9.67 -7.61 11.55
N ARG A 313 8.65 -8.44 11.82
CA ARG A 313 8.05 -9.27 10.78
C ARG A 313 6.80 -8.66 10.14
N LEU A 314 6.12 -7.74 10.82
CA LEU A 314 4.94 -7.06 10.28
C LEU A 314 5.23 -5.59 9.89
N GLY A 315 6.44 -5.08 10.14
CA GLY A 315 6.87 -3.74 9.73
C GLY A 315 6.29 -2.59 10.55
N HIS A 316 5.61 -2.89 11.66
CA HIS A 316 5.08 -1.85 12.54
C HIS A 316 6.19 -1.14 13.32
N TRP A 317 5.96 0.13 13.65
CA TRP A 317 6.79 0.91 14.54
C TRP A 317 5.93 1.70 15.53
N CYS A 318 6.33 2.88 15.94
CA CYS A 318 5.64 3.70 16.91
C CYS A 318 4.21 4.06 16.45
N PRO A 319 3.16 3.67 17.19
CA PRO A 319 1.78 4.02 16.82
C PRO A 319 1.49 5.53 17.00
N HIS A 320 2.21 6.20 17.92
CA HIS A 320 1.96 7.60 18.27
C HIS A 320 2.47 8.62 17.25
N CYS A 321 3.36 8.18 16.33
CA CYS A 321 3.89 9.07 15.29
C CYS A 321 2.84 9.49 14.26
N LEU A 322 1.75 8.72 14.12
CA LEU A 322 0.67 8.94 13.15
C LEU A 322 -0.71 9.13 13.81
N GLU A 323 -0.78 9.59 15.05
CA GLU A 323 -2.07 9.79 15.73
C GLU A 323 -2.80 11.07 15.30
N LYS A 324 -2.06 12.13 14.96
CA LYS A 324 -2.62 13.48 14.75
C LYS A 324 -2.32 14.06 13.39
N GLU A 325 -1.29 13.57 12.73
CA GLU A 325 -0.79 14.12 11.49
C GLU A 325 0.05 13.11 10.70
N TRP A 326 0.08 13.28 9.38
CA TRP A 326 1.06 12.64 8.51
C TRP A 326 2.31 13.51 8.48
N ASN A 327 3.32 13.15 9.27
CA ASN A 327 4.61 13.85 9.41
C ASN A 327 5.75 13.07 8.77
N TYR A 328 5.52 12.48 7.61
CA TYR A 328 6.43 11.54 6.96
C TYR A 328 7.81 12.11 6.65
N TYR A 329 7.89 13.38 6.26
CA TYR A 329 9.17 14.06 6.07
C TYR A 329 10.02 14.11 7.35
N GLU A 330 9.39 14.40 8.49
CA GLU A 330 10.10 14.43 9.77
C GLU A 330 10.47 13.01 10.22
N GLN A 331 9.63 12.02 9.95
CA GLN A 331 9.97 10.62 10.23
C GLN A 331 11.17 10.16 9.38
N ALA A 332 11.20 10.44 8.09
CA ALA A 332 12.30 10.03 7.21
C ALA A 332 13.65 10.60 7.64
N LYS A 333 13.70 11.86 8.13
CA LYS A 333 14.95 12.47 8.61
C LYS A 333 15.62 11.73 9.77
N VAL A 334 14.83 11.02 10.58
CA VAL A 334 15.32 10.41 11.82
C VAL A 334 15.16 8.88 11.86
N ASN A 335 14.52 8.31 10.86
CA ASN A 335 14.24 6.88 10.78
C ASN A 335 14.72 6.32 9.42
N PRO A 336 15.99 5.84 9.34
CA PRO A 336 16.54 5.26 8.12
C PRO A 336 15.72 4.11 7.53
N PHE A 337 15.06 3.30 8.37
CA PHE A 337 14.19 2.24 7.92
C PHE A 337 12.99 2.78 7.12
N PHE A 338 12.36 3.84 7.61
CA PHE A 338 11.26 4.52 6.92
C PHE A 338 11.73 5.28 5.67
N ALA A 339 12.91 5.90 5.74
CA ALA A 339 13.49 6.71 4.68
C ALA A 339 13.73 5.93 3.38
N GLN A 340 14.00 4.63 3.46
CA GLN A 340 14.29 3.80 2.29
C GLN A 340 13.18 3.81 1.25
N THR A 341 11.92 3.89 1.68
CA THR A 341 10.75 3.94 0.78
C THR A 341 10.27 5.36 0.51
N TRP A 342 10.68 6.33 1.34
CA TRP A 342 10.21 7.71 1.24
C TRP A 342 11.13 8.63 0.44
N ASP A 343 12.44 8.61 0.74
CA ASP A 343 13.34 9.67 0.29
C ASP A 343 13.53 9.72 -1.22
N HIS A 344 13.57 8.58 -1.92
CA HIS A 344 13.82 8.59 -3.36
C HIS A 344 12.72 9.33 -4.14
N ALA A 345 11.48 9.26 -3.67
CA ALA A 345 10.33 9.90 -4.27
C ALA A 345 10.14 11.36 -3.85
N HIS A 346 10.73 11.77 -2.71
CA HIS A 346 10.44 13.05 -2.06
C HIS A 346 11.67 13.94 -1.79
N LYS A 347 12.87 13.53 -2.23
CA LYS A 347 14.15 14.22 -1.94
C LYS A 347 14.21 15.68 -2.36
N ASP A 348 13.48 16.03 -3.43
CA ASP A 348 13.48 17.38 -4.01
C ASP A 348 12.23 18.18 -3.61
N GLU A 349 11.61 17.84 -2.49
CA GLU A 349 10.39 18.47 -2.02
C GLU A 349 10.61 19.24 -0.72
N GLU A 350 9.92 20.36 -0.58
CA GLU A 350 9.88 21.10 0.66
C GLU A 350 9.06 20.31 1.70
N PRO A 351 9.63 20.01 2.88
CA PRO A 351 8.93 19.27 3.92
C PRO A 351 7.60 19.90 4.31
N PHE A 352 6.58 19.09 4.51
CA PHE A 352 5.29 19.51 5.03
C PHE A 352 4.65 18.42 5.88
N THR A 353 3.66 18.81 6.65
CA THR A 353 2.87 17.94 7.51
C THR A 353 1.40 18.16 7.21
N VAL A 354 0.62 17.09 7.17
CA VAL A 354 -0.83 17.16 6.98
C VAL A 354 -1.53 16.75 8.27
N LYS A 355 -2.38 17.59 8.81
CA LYS A 355 -3.16 17.27 10.01
C LYS A 355 -4.27 16.28 9.71
N MET A 356 -4.46 15.33 10.61
CA MET A 356 -5.61 14.44 10.54
C MET A 356 -6.86 15.14 11.09
N GLU A 357 -7.97 15.00 10.38
CA GLU A 357 -9.27 15.53 10.83
C GLU A 357 -9.87 14.68 11.95
N CYS A 358 -9.51 13.40 12.00
CA CYS A 358 -9.89 12.49 13.08
C CYS A 358 -8.73 11.54 13.41
N ASP A 359 -8.72 11.07 14.65
CA ASP A 359 -7.77 10.05 15.09
C ASP A 359 -8.19 8.68 14.53
N ALA A 360 -7.45 8.19 13.54
CA ALA A 360 -7.73 6.91 12.89
C ALA A 360 -7.49 5.70 13.80
N THR A 361 -6.81 5.89 14.92
CA THR A 361 -6.60 4.83 15.93
C THR A 361 -7.76 4.70 16.89
N LEU A 362 -8.62 5.72 16.98
CA LEU A 362 -9.81 5.81 17.82
C LEU A 362 -11.07 5.77 16.95
N ILE A 363 -11.24 4.65 16.22
CA ILE A 363 -12.34 4.44 15.24
C ILE A 363 -13.71 4.81 15.81
N ASP A 364 -13.98 4.51 17.08
CA ASP A 364 -15.25 4.81 17.74
C ASP A 364 -15.60 6.31 17.75
N LYS A 365 -14.58 7.18 17.79
CA LYS A 365 -14.79 8.64 17.78
C LYS A 365 -14.97 9.25 16.39
N CYS A 366 -14.57 8.55 15.33
CA CYS A 366 -14.72 9.03 13.96
C CYS A 366 -16.16 8.89 13.42
N PHE A 367 -16.95 8.01 14.02
CA PHE A 367 -18.34 7.72 13.62
C PHE A 367 -19.41 8.43 14.48
N ASP A 368 -19.01 9.13 15.53
CA ASP A 368 -19.92 9.88 16.42
C ASP A 368 -20.23 11.32 15.94
N LYS A 369 -20.02 11.62 14.66
CA LYS A 369 -20.32 12.94 14.07
C LYS A 369 -21.46 12.89 13.08
#